data_bb8f95ab42bfbed1bc95c5c4f1dec750
#
_entry.id   bb8f95ab42bfbed1bc95c5c4f1dec750
#
_cell.length_a   1.000
_cell.length_b   1.000
_cell.length_c   1.000
_cell.angle_alpha   90.00
_cell.angle_beta   90.00
_cell.angle_gamma   90.00
#
_symmetry.space_group_name_H-M   'P 1'
#
loop_
_entity.id
_entity.type
_entity.pdbx_description
1 polymer ?
#
loop_
_entity_poly.entity_id
_entity_poly.type
_entity_poly.pdbx_seq_one_letter_code
_entity_poly.pdbx_strand_id
1 'polypeptide(L)'
;PFFTPYEVLENQAGFYGIPRSVAHERAEKYLTALSLWDKRHKLSRTLSGGMKRRLMIARALMHEPRLLILDEPTAGVDIEIRRSMWEFLRELNARGTTIILTTHYLEEAESLCRNIAIIDRGQIAEADRMDSLLRRLHTESFVLSLRAPIDMAPRVAGYGLTLIDPQTLEVE
;
A
#
# COMPACT_ATOMS: atom_id res chain seq x y z
N PRO A 1 10.89 -22.77 9.36
CA PRO A 1 10.01 -23.48 8.42
C PRO A 1 9.32 -24.70 9.03
N PHE A 2 9.61 -25.05 10.31
CA PHE A 2 9.02 -26.18 11.03
C PHE A 2 7.82 -25.76 11.91
N PHE A 3 7.64 -24.46 12.14
CA PHE A 3 6.57 -23.93 12.99
C PHE A 3 5.29 -23.68 12.20
N THR A 4 4.16 -23.81 12.89
CA THR A 4 2.85 -23.36 12.42
C THR A 4 2.72 -21.84 12.56
N PRO A 5 1.78 -21.19 11.85
CA PRO A 5 1.47 -19.77 12.06
C PRO A 5 1.23 -19.40 13.53
N TYR A 6 0.51 -20.23 14.24
CA TYR A 6 0.23 -20.01 15.66
C TYR A 6 1.51 -20.02 16.50
N GLU A 7 2.36 -21.05 16.35
CA GLU A 7 3.64 -21.15 17.07
C GLU A 7 4.61 -20.01 16.71
N VAL A 8 4.59 -19.51 15.45
CA VAL A 8 5.39 -18.35 15.05
C VAL A 8 5.00 -17.12 15.86
N LEU A 9 3.70 -16.92 16.09
CA LEU A 9 3.21 -15.78 16.86
C LEU A 9 3.43 -15.95 18.37
N GLU A 10 3.24 -17.14 18.92
CA GLU A 10 3.56 -17.42 20.34
C GLU A 10 5.06 -17.19 20.63
N ASN A 11 5.93 -17.71 19.78
CA ASN A 11 7.37 -17.50 19.93
C ASN A 11 7.73 -16.00 19.85
N GLN A 12 7.14 -15.25 18.92
CA GLN A 12 7.35 -13.82 18.82
C GLN A 12 6.90 -13.09 20.11
N ALA A 13 5.73 -13.44 20.64
CA ALA A 13 5.25 -12.89 21.89
C ALA A 13 6.21 -13.17 23.05
N GLY A 14 6.77 -14.41 23.10
CA GLY A 14 7.76 -14.81 24.10
C GLY A 14 9.02 -13.94 24.07
N PHE A 15 9.51 -13.53 22.90
CA PHE A 15 10.66 -12.61 22.79
C PHE A 15 10.39 -11.23 23.41
N TYR A 16 9.14 -10.81 23.46
CA TYR A 16 8.71 -9.54 24.06
C TYR A 16 8.20 -9.70 25.49
N GLY A 17 8.32 -10.89 26.10
CA GLY A 17 7.86 -11.16 27.47
C GLY A 17 6.34 -11.09 27.65
N ILE A 18 5.57 -11.26 26.57
CA ILE A 18 4.10 -11.20 26.60
C ILE A 18 3.56 -12.48 27.24
N PRO A 19 2.67 -12.37 28.24
CA PRO A 19 2.06 -13.54 28.88
C PRO A 19 1.30 -14.41 27.87
N ARG A 20 1.31 -15.74 28.06
CA ARG A 20 0.69 -16.70 27.14
C ARG A 20 -0.79 -16.44 26.86
N SER A 21 -1.56 -16.03 27.87
CA SER A 21 -2.98 -15.69 27.68
C SER A 21 -3.17 -14.54 26.68
N VAL A 22 -2.37 -13.47 26.83
CA VAL A 22 -2.39 -12.31 25.94
C VAL A 22 -1.85 -12.68 24.56
N ALA A 23 -0.81 -13.52 24.50
CA ALA A 23 -0.25 -14.01 23.24
C ALA A 23 -1.30 -14.81 22.43
N HIS A 24 -2.10 -15.65 23.09
CA HIS A 24 -3.19 -16.40 22.48
C HIS A 24 -4.26 -15.47 21.90
N GLU A 25 -4.76 -14.54 22.70
CA GLU A 25 -5.74 -13.53 22.26
C GLU A 25 -5.26 -12.72 21.03
N ARG A 26 -4.01 -12.24 21.08
CA ARG A 26 -3.41 -11.50 19.98
C ARG A 26 -3.18 -12.36 18.74
N ALA A 27 -2.75 -13.61 18.90
CA ALA A 27 -2.57 -14.54 17.80
C ALA A 27 -3.90 -14.81 17.08
N GLU A 28 -4.98 -15.07 17.82
CA GLU A 28 -6.31 -15.23 17.25
C GLU A 28 -6.77 -13.98 16.52
N LYS A 29 -6.68 -12.81 17.18
CA LYS A 29 -7.03 -11.50 16.58
C LYS A 29 -6.32 -11.26 15.25
N TYR A 30 -5.00 -11.38 15.20
CA TYR A 30 -4.23 -11.02 14.02
C TYR A 30 -4.27 -12.09 12.93
N LEU A 31 -4.33 -13.38 13.28
CA LEU A 31 -4.51 -14.42 12.26
C LEU A 31 -5.91 -14.36 11.64
N THR A 32 -6.94 -14.01 12.39
CA THR A 32 -8.30 -13.82 11.88
C THR A 32 -8.37 -12.60 10.96
N ALA A 33 -7.89 -11.44 11.44
CA ALA A 33 -7.89 -10.21 10.67
C ALA A 33 -7.11 -10.32 9.33
N LEU A 34 -6.10 -11.18 9.29
CA LEU A 34 -5.26 -11.42 8.11
C LEU A 34 -5.67 -12.70 7.34
N SER A 35 -6.85 -13.27 7.61
CA SER A 35 -7.40 -14.46 6.92
C SER A 35 -6.46 -15.67 6.95
N LEU A 36 -5.86 -15.94 8.12
CA LEU A 36 -4.93 -17.05 8.33
C LEU A 36 -5.37 -17.99 9.47
N TRP A 37 -6.46 -17.69 10.16
CA TRP A 37 -6.89 -18.47 11.33
C TRP A 37 -7.18 -19.94 11.03
N ASP A 38 -7.79 -20.23 9.89
CA ASP A 38 -8.05 -21.59 9.39
C ASP A 38 -6.77 -22.38 9.06
N LYS A 39 -5.65 -21.70 8.88
CA LYS A 39 -4.33 -22.28 8.59
C LYS A 39 -3.40 -22.30 9.81
N ARG A 40 -3.87 -21.85 10.99
CA ARG A 40 -3.04 -21.66 12.21
C ARG A 40 -2.23 -22.88 12.64
N HIS A 41 -2.69 -24.10 12.33
CA HIS A 41 -2.02 -25.35 12.66
C HIS A 41 -1.34 -26.04 11.48
N LYS A 42 -1.34 -25.44 10.28
CA LYS A 42 -0.58 -25.96 9.14
C LYS A 42 0.87 -25.54 9.21
N LEU A 43 1.79 -26.33 8.69
CA LEU A 43 3.20 -25.93 8.65
C LEU A 43 3.38 -24.67 7.81
N SER A 44 4.07 -23.66 8.33
CA SER A 44 4.29 -22.38 7.63
C SER A 44 4.98 -22.51 6.29
N ARG A 45 5.76 -23.58 6.09
CA ARG A 45 6.40 -23.89 4.79
C ARG A 45 5.38 -24.16 3.66
N THR A 46 4.18 -24.64 3.99
CA THR A 46 3.12 -24.98 3.02
C THR A 46 2.25 -23.78 2.63
N LEU A 47 2.44 -22.63 3.26
CA LEU A 47 1.74 -21.41 2.95
C LEU A 47 2.22 -20.81 1.62
N SER A 48 1.30 -20.20 0.87
CA SER A 48 1.64 -19.40 -0.31
C SER A 48 2.49 -18.17 0.05
N GLY A 49 3.10 -17.52 -0.95
CA GLY A 49 3.89 -16.30 -0.74
C GLY A 49 3.09 -15.18 -0.05
N GLY A 50 1.87 -14.92 -0.53
CA GLY A 50 0.96 -13.93 0.07
C GLY A 50 0.53 -14.30 1.50
N MET A 51 0.29 -15.60 1.79
CA MET A 51 0.01 -16.07 3.15
C MET A 51 1.21 -15.88 4.08
N LYS A 52 2.43 -16.17 3.61
CA LYS A 52 3.65 -15.94 4.40
C LYS A 52 3.84 -14.46 4.70
N ARG A 53 3.60 -13.57 3.74
CA ARG A 53 3.69 -12.12 3.93
C ARG A 53 2.70 -11.64 5.00
N ARG A 54 1.45 -12.08 4.93
CA ARG A 54 0.42 -11.80 5.96
C ARG A 54 0.81 -12.32 7.33
N LEU A 55 1.41 -13.51 7.40
CA LEU A 55 1.93 -14.05 8.66
C LEU A 55 3.06 -13.17 9.24
N MET A 56 3.93 -12.62 8.39
CA MET A 56 4.98 -11.69 8.87
C MET A 56 4.38 -10.40 9.43
N ILE A 57 3.31 -9.88 8.83
CA ILE A 57 2.58 -8.72 9.37
C ILE A 57 1.96 -9.08 10.73
N ALA A 58 1.26 -10.22 10.84
CA ALA A 58 0.71 -10.70 12.11
C ALA A 58 1.80 -10.79 13.19
N ARG A 59 2.97 -11.34 12.83
CA ARG A 59 4.12 -11.46 13.73
C ARG A 59 4.63 -10.10 14.20
N ALA A 60 4.72 -9.11 13.30
CA ALA A 60 5.16 -7.77 13.63
C ALA A 60 4.19 -7.04 14.58
N LEU A 61 2.92 -7.44 14.60
CA LEU A 61 1.89 -6.84 15.43
C LEU A 61 1.78 -7.44 16.83
N MET A 62 2.44 -8.58 17.12
CA MET A 62 2.29 -9.28 18.40
C MET A 62 2.64 -8.42 19.63
N HIS A 63 3.57 -7.48 19.50
CA HIS A 63 3.97 -6.57 20.57
C HIS A 63 3.29 -5.19 20.51
N GLU A 64 2.29 -5.03 19.63
CA GLU A 64 1.51 -3.79 19.42
C GLU A 64 2.41 -2.54 19.26
N PRO A 65 3.22 -2.48 18.21
CA PRO A 65 4.19 -1.41 17.99
C PRO A 65 3.48 -0.07 17.74
N ARG A 66 4.12 1.03 18.17
CA ARG A 66 3.67 2.39 17.82
C ARG A 66 4.01 2.77 16.37
N LEU A 67 5.03 2.14 15.79
CA LEU A 67 5.48 2.32 14.41
C LEU A 67 5.57 0.95 13.74
N LEU A 68 4.90 0.82 12.60
CA LEU A 68 4.92 -0.37 11.75
C LEU A 68 5.49 0.02 10.37
N ILE A 69 6.55 -0.67 9.94
CA ILE A 69 7.14 -0.48 8.61
C ILE A 69 6.85 -1.71 7.77
N LEU A 70 6.22 -1.51 6.62
CA LEU A 70 5.78 -2.57 5.72
C LEU A 70 6.40 -2.36 4.34
N ASP A 71 7.08 -3.39 3.86
CA ASP A 71 7.63 -3.39 2.51
C ASP A 71 6.72 -4.21 1.58
N GLU A 72 6.08 -3.51 0.65
CA GLU A 72 5.11 -4.07 -0.30
C GLU A 72 4.08 -5.03 0.32
N PRO A 73 3.27 -4.60 1.29
CA PRO A 73 2.47 -5.50 2.13
C PRO A 73 1.47 -6.35 1.36
N THR A 74 0.97 -5.89 0.21
CA THR A 74 -0.06 -6.58 -0.57
C THR A 74 0.44 -7.16 -1.90
N ALA A 75 1.76 -7.12 -2.17
CA ALA A 75 2.28 -7.69 -3.40
C ALA A 75 2.00 -9.21 -3.51
N GLY A 76 1.48 -9.64 -4.66
CA GLY A 76 1.12 -11.04 -4.90
C GLY A 76 -0.10 -11.54 -4.12
N VAL A 77 -0.93 -10.63 -3.62
CA VAL A 77 -2.21 -10.92 -2.95
C VAL A 77 -3.36 -10.61 -3.91
N ASP A 78 -4.40 -11.47 -3.92
CA ASP A 78 -5.59 -11.23 -4.71
C ASP A 78 -6.36 -9.97 -4.23
N ILE A 79 -7.24 -9.45 -5.09
CA ILE A 79 -7.89 -8.16 -4.88
C ILE A 79 -8.79 -8.12 -3.64
N GLU A 80 -9.49 -9.21 -3.33
CA GLU A 80 -10.40 -9.26 -2.17
C GLU A 80 -9.62 -9.23 -0.86
N ILE A 81 -8.57 -10.04 -0.79
CA ILE A 81 -7.69 -10.07 0.38
C ILE A 81 -6.92 -8.75 0.51
N ARG A 82 -6.51 -8.13 -0.60
CA ARG A 82 -5.85 -6.81 -0.59
C ARG A 82 -6.76 -5.76 0.05
N ARG A 83 -8.02 -5.69 -0.32
CA ARG A 83 -9.00 -4.76 0.24
C ARG A 83 -9.20 -4.97 1.75
N SER A 84 -9.35 -6.22 2.18
CA SER A 84 -9.48 -6.53 3.62
C SER A 84 -8.22 -6.16 4.41
N MET A 85 -7.03 -6.32 3.82
CA MET A 85 -5.77 -5.87 4.42
C MET A 85 -5.71 -4.34 4.54
N TRP A 86 -6.19 -3.59 3.55
CA TRP A 86 -6.26 -2.13 3.61
C TRP A 86 -7.19 -1.64 4.72
N GLU A 87 -8.35 -2.27 4.86
CA GLU A 87 -9.28 -1.97 5.97
C GLU A 87 -8.61 -2.21 7.32
N PHE A 88 -7.97 -3.35 7.48
CA PHE A 88 -7.23 -3.69 8.69
C PHE A 88 -6.11 -2.69 9.00
N LEU A 89 -5.32 -2.27 8.01
CA LEU A 89 -4.25 -1.27 8.19
C LEU A 89 -4.82 0.11 8.56
N ARG A 90 -5.95 0.52 7.96
CA ARG A 90 -6.66 1.76 8.35
C ARG A 90 -7.12 1.71 9.81
N GLU A 91 -7.69 0.59 10.24
CA GLU A 91 -8.09 0.41 11.64
C GLU A 91 -6.91 0.50 12.60
N LEU A 92 -5.78 -0.12 12.28
CA LEU A 92 -4.56 -0.03 13.09
C LEU A 92 -4.07 1.42 13.19
N ASN A 93 -4.07 2.15 12.07
CA ASN A 93 -3.68 3.55 12.07
C ASN A 93 -4.65 4.42 12.87
N ALA A 94 -5.96 4.18 12.76
CA ALA A 94 -6.98 4.88 13.53
C ALA A 94 -6.85 4.65 15.06
N ARG A 95 -6.30 3.50 15.46
CA ARG A 95 -5.99 3.16 16.87
C ARG A 95 -4.65 3.75 17.35
N GLY A 96 -3.95 4.52 16.51
CA GLY A 96 -2.74 5.25 16.88
C GLY A 96 -1.42 4.61 16.44
N THR A 97 -1.43 3.51 15.69
CA THR A 97 -0.20 2.96 15.09
C THR A 97 0.20 3.81 13.89
N THR A 98 1.41 4.37 13.91
CA THR A 98 2.00 5.01 12.73
C THR A 98 2.43 3.93 11.74
N ILE A 99 2.02 4.05 10.48
CA ILE A 99 2.37 3.07 9.44
C ILE A 99 3.18 3.77 8.34
N ILE A 100 4.34 3.21 8.03
CA ILE A 100 5.13 3.53 6.85
C ILE A 100 5.07 2.31 5.94
N LEU A 101 4.70 2.48 4.68
CA LEU A 101 4.70 1.39 3.72
C LEU A 101 5.40 1.80 2.42
N THR A 102 6.04 0.83 1.78
CA THR A 102 6.47 0.97 0.39
C THR A 102 5.48 0.24 -0.50
N THR A 103 5.20 0.79 -1.67
CA THR A 103 4.36 0.16 -2.68
C THR A 103 4.69 0.71 -4.07
N HIS A 104 4.46 -0.10 -5.08
CA HIS A 104 4.47 0.33 -6.48
C HIS A 104 3.04 0.44 -7.06
N TYR A 105 2.01 0.23 -6.22
CA TYR A 105 0.61 0.42 -6.58
C TYR A 105 0.11 1.78 -6.10
N LEU A 106 -0.17 2.68 -7.03
CA LEU A 106 -0.69 4.02 -6.69
C LEU A 106 -2.03 3.92 -5.94
N GLU A 107 -2.91 3.00 -6.33
CA GLU A 107 -4.20 2.75 -5.67
C GLU A 107 -4.04 2.40 -4.18
N GLU A 108 -3.00 1.62 -3.81
CA GLU A 108 -2.70 1.30 -2.42
C GLU A 108 -2.24 2.55 -1.65
N ALA A 109 -1.32 3.33 -2.24
CA ALA A 109 -0.85 4.56 -1.64
C ALA A 109 -2.00 5.57 -1.45
N GLU A 110 -2.84 5.75 -2.46
CA GLU A 110 -4.02 6.61 -2.41
C GLU A 110 -5.01 6.17 -1.31
N SER A 111 -5.24 4.85 -1.22
CA SER A 111 -6.18 4.29 -0.25
C SER A 111 -5.71 4.39 1.21
N LEU A 112 -4.40 4.32 1.47
CA LEU A 112 -3.84 4.16 2.81
C LEU A 112 -3.07 5.38 3.31
N CYS A 113 -2.47 6.18 2.42
CA CYS A 113 -1.47 7.17 2.80
C CYS A 113 -2.03 8.60 2.73
N ARG A 114 -1.75 9.39 3.77
CA ARG A 114 -1.99 10.84 3.77
C ARG A 114 -0.84 11.62 3.16
N ASN A 115 0.38 11.12 3.32
CA ASN A 115 1.61 11.68 2.78
C ASN A 115 2.29 10.62 1.93
N ILE A 116 2.95 11.04 0.87
CA ILE A 116 3.66 10.18 -0.06
C ILE A 116 5.05 10.76 -0.36
N ALA A 117 6.02 9.88 -0.56
CA ALA A 117 7.32 10.23 -1.13
C ALA A 117 7.58 9.32 -2.33
N ILE A 118 7.89 9.92 -3.48
CA ILE A 118 8.26 9.21 -4.70
C ILE A 118 9.79 9.10 -4.72
N ILE A 119 10.27 7.87 -4.85
CA ILE A 119 11.71 7.59 -4.90
C ILE A 119 12.07 7.19 -6.34
N ASP A 120 13.02 7.91 -6.93
CA ASP A 120 13.64 7.57 -8.21
C ASP A 120 15.16 7.50 -8.04
N ARG A 121 15.77 6.43 -8.52
CA ARG A 121 17.23 6.18 -8.47
C ARG A 121 17.87 6.42 -7.11
N GLY A 122 17.17 6.04 -6.05
CA GLY A 122 17.64 6.16 -4.66
C GLY A 122 17.55 7.58 -4.08
N GLN A 123 16.88 8.51 -4.76
CA GLN A 123 16.63 9.88 -4.29
C GLN A 123 15.14 10.13 -4.18
N ILE A 124 14.74 10.99 -3.25
CA ILE A 124 13.36 11.47 -3.17
C ILE A 124 13.16 12.47 -4.31
N ALA A 125 12.41 12.05 -5.33
CA ALA A 125 12.04 12.90 -6.45
C ALA A 125 10.95 13.89 -6.05
N GLU A 126 10.01 13.45 -5.21
CA GLU A 126 8.91 14.27 -4.70
C GLU A 126 8.45 13.78 -3.33
N ALA A 127 8.01 14.69 -2.47
CA ALA A 127 7.37 14.36 -1.20
C ALA A 127 6.28 15.39 -0.92
N ASP A 128 5.03 14.94 -0.79
CA ASP A 128 3.87 15.82 -0.57
C ASP A 128 2.72 15.06 0.11
N ARG A 129 1.62 15.77 0.34
CA ARG A 129 0.35 15.15 0.71
C ARG A 129 -0.25 14.44 -0.50
N MET A 130 -0.93 13.32 -0.26
CA MET A 130 -1.58 12.55 -1.32
C MET A 130 -2.60 13.38 -2.10
N ASP A 131 -3.44 14.16 -1.40
CA ASP A 131 -4.45 15.02 -2.03
C ASP A 131 -3.85 16.14 -2.91
N SER A 132 -2.66 16.64 -2.57
CA SER A 132 -1.93 17.62 -3.38
C SER A 132 -1.34 16.99 -4.63
N LEU A 133 -0.76 15.80 -4.50
CA LEU A 133 -0.23 15.04 -5.63
C LEU A 133 -1.33 14.68 -6.63
N LEU A 134 -2.45 14.13 -6.14
CA LEU A 134 -3.58 13.73 -6.99
C LEU A 134 -4.16 14.93 -7.76
N ARG A 135 -4.28 16.10 -7.12
CA ARG A 135 -4.75 17.31 -7.83
C ARG A 135 -3.87 17.69 -9.02
N ARG A 136 -2.56 17.48 -8.93
CA ARG A 136 -1.62 17.72 -10.03
C ARG A 136 -1.70 16.65 -11.13
N LEU A 137 -2.03 15.42 -10.76
CA LEU A 137 -2.23 14.31 -11.69
C LEU A 137 -3.60 14.36 -12.40
N HIS A 138 -4.58 15.08 -11.83
CA HIS A 138 -5.90 15.28 -12.45
C HIS A 138 -5.91 16.31 -13.58
N THR A 139 -4.79 16.97 -13.87
CA THR A 139 -4.64 17.72 -15.13
C THR A 139 -4.35 16.68 -16.21
N GLU A 140 -5.39 16.19 -16.86
CA GLU A 140 -5.24 15.34 -18.06
C GLU A 140 -4.79 16.22 -19.21
N SER A 141 -3.58 16.00 -19.74
CA SER A 141 -3.18 16.60 -21.02
C SER A 141 -3.41 15.60 -22.14
N PHE A 142 -4.07 16.06 -23.20
CA PHE A 142 -4.30 15.29 -24.42
C PHE A 142 -3.38 15.81 -25.52
N VAL A 143 -2.64 14.93 -26.15
CA VAL A 143 -1.84 15.28 -27.34
C VAL A 143 -2.66 14.95 -28.58
N LEU A 144 -3.05 15.97 -29.32
CA LEU A 144 -3.85 15.87 -30.54
C LEU A 144 -2.96 16.01 -31.77
N SER A 145 -3.01 15.03 -32.67
CA SER A 145 -2.39 15.15 -34.00
C SER A 145 -3.36 15.82 -34.99
N LEU A 146 -2.96 16.95 -35.53
CA LEU A 146 -3.77 17.75 -36.46
C LEU A 146 -3.66 17.22 -37.86
N ARG A 147 -4.76 17.23 -38.63
CA ARG A 147 -4.76 16.85 -40.06
C ARG A 147 -4.03 17.85 -40.96
N ALA A 148 -3.98 19.10 -40.55
CA ALA A 148 -3.28 20.18 -41.29
C ALA A 148 -2.45 20.99 -40.28
N PRO A 149 -1.28 21.50 -40.70
CA PRO A 149 -0.46 22.33 -39.83
C PRO A 149 -1.17 23.67 -39.51
N ILE A 150 -0.96 24.15 -38.29
CA ILE A 150 -1.43 25.47 -37.81
C ILE A 150 -0.24 26.25 -37.26
N ASP A 151 -0.28 27.57 -37.41
CA ASP A 151 0.82 28.46 -36.96
C ASP A 151 0.63 28.94 -35.53
N MET A 152 -0.56 28.77 -34.95
CA MET A 152 -0.91 29.25 -33.60
C MET A 152 -1.98 28.39 -32.98
N ALA A 153 -1.83 28.11 -31.66
CA ALA A 153 -2.85 27.38 -30.89
C ALA A 153 -4.18 28.17 -30.86
N PRO A 154 -5.32 27.52 -31.20
CA PRO A 154 -6.63 28.16 -31.12
C PRO A 154 -6.99 28.43 -29.65
N ARG A 155 -7.77 29.49 -29.42
CA ARG A 155 -8.31 29.80 -28.11
C ARG A 155 -9.67 29.11 -27.93
N VAL A 156 -9.74 28.17 -26.98
CA VAL A 156 -11.00 27.48 -26.62
C VAL A 156 -11.29 27.78 -25.15
N ALA A 157 -12.49 28.30 -24.88
CA ALA A 157 -12.88 28.62 -23.51
C ALA A 157 -12.90 27.35 -22.63
N GLY A 158 -12.22 27.40 -21.48
CA GLY A 158 -12.16 26.28 -20.53
C GLY A 158 -11.04 25.28 -20.75
N TYR A 159 -10.19 25.47 -21.78
CA TYR A 159 -9.05 24.60 -22.07
C TYR A 159 -7.76 25.41 -22.27
N GLY A 160 -6.66 24.91 -21.70
CA GLY A 160 -5.30 25.36 -22.02
C GLY A 160 -4.84 24.65 -23.27
N LEU A 161 -4.48 25.37 -24.34
CA LEU A 161 -3.97 24.77 -25.57
C LEU A 161 -2.57 25.28 -25.85
N THR A 162 -1.63 24.35 -25.98
CA THR A 162 -0.22 24.62 -26.28
C THR A 162 0.16 23.93 -27.57
N LEU A 163 0.71 24.68 -28.53
CA LEU A 163 1.22 24.13 -29.78
C LEU A 163 2.65 23.60 -29.57
N ILE A 164 2.82 22.26 -29.62
CA ILE A 164 4.11 21.60 -29.46
C ILE A 164 4.90 21.73 -30.77
N ASP A 165 4.24 21.47 -31.88
CA ASP A 165 4.74 21.65 -33.26
C ASP A 165 3.56 21.97 -34.18
N PRO A 166 3.79 22.36 -35.47
CA PRO A 166 2.70 22.78 -36.38
C PRO A 166 1.56 21.75 -36.56
N GLN A 167 1.78 20.48 -36.22
CA GLN A 167 0.76 19.41 -36.32
C GLN A 167 0.42 18.74 -35.02
N THR A 168 0.99 19.20 -33.88
CA THR A 168 0.78 18.60 -32.58
C THR A 168 0.33 19.63 -31.54
N LEU A 169 -0.86 19.45 -31.00
CA LEU A 169 -1.49 20.34 -30.01
C LEU A 169 -1.64 19.59 -28.69
N GLU A 170 -1.18 20.18 -27.62
CA GLU A 170 -1.46 19.73 -26.25
C GLU A 170 -2.66 20.50 -25.70
N VAL A 171 -3.56 19.78 -25.07
CA VAL A 171 -4.81 20.31 -24.47
C VAL A 171 -4.80 19.93 -22.99
N GLU A 172 -4.89 20.92 -22.11
CA GLU A 172 -5.04 20.76 -20.66
C GLU A 172 -6.44 21.14 -20.19
#